data_4e0c88cf0c735a8e2f9d9cdc1d3d4303
#
_entry.id   4e0c88cf0c735a8e2f9d9cdc1d3d4303
#
_cell.length_a   1.000
_cell.length_b   1.000
_cell.length_c   1.000
_cell.angle_alpha   90.00
_cell.angle_beta   90.00
_cell.angle_gamma   90.00
#
_symmetry.space_group_name_H-M   'P 1'
#
loop_
_entity.id
_entity.type
_entity.pdbx_description
1 polymer ?
#
loop_
_entity_poly.entity_id
_entity_poly.type
_entity_poly.pdbx_seq_one_letter_code
_entity_poly.pdbx_strand_id
1 'polypeptide(L)' 'MNGKFGEFIAEKRKSRGLTLRGLAAELGIVPAYMSDIEKGNRYPPDKDKLYELARILCLSEEETNTMFDLAAGEKE' A
#
# COMPACT_ATOMS: atom_id res chain seq x y z
N MET A 1 -8.48 12.75 -2.48
CA MET A 1 -8.34 11.31 -2.25
C MET A 1 -9.04 10.94 -0.97
N ASN A 2 -9.60 9.76 -0.88
CA ASN A 2 -10.37 9.36 0.30
C ASN A 2 -9.55 8.60 1.35
N GLY A 3 -8.32 8.24 1.04
CA GLY A 3 -7.43 7.61 1.99
C GLY A 3 -7.67 6.14 2.27
N LYS A 4 -8.65 5.53 1.63
CA LYS A 4 -8.98 4.13 1.92
C LYS A 4 -7.88 3.15 1.50
N PHE A 5 -7.23 3.43 0.37
CA PHE A 5 -6.11 2.61 -0.05
C PHE A 5 -4.98 2.66 0.98
N GLY A 6 -4.63 3.88 1.43
CA GLY A 6 -3.58 4.05 2.42
C GLY A 6 -3.90 3.37 3.74
N GLU A 7 -5.16 3.48 4.18
CA GLU A 7 -5.60 2.82 5.41
C GLU A 7 -5.47 1.30 5.30
N PHE A 8 -5.85 0.75 4.15
CA PHE A 8 -5.74 -0.68 3.91
C PHE A 8 -4.28 -1.12 4.00
N ILE A 9 -3.38 -0.39 3.34
CA ILE A 9 -1.96 -0.72 3.34
C ILE A 9 -1.39 -0.63 4.77
N ALA A 10 -1.73 0.43 5.50
CA ALA A 10 -1.23 0.61 6.86
C ALA A 10 -1.71 -0.52 7.77
N GLU A 11 -2.95 -0.92 7.62
CA GLU A 11 -3.51 -2.00 8.42
C GLU A 11 -2.80 -3.33 8.14
N LYS A 12 -2.60 -3.64 6.85
CA LYS A 12 -1.93 -4.89 6.49
C LYS A 12 -0.47 -4.88 6.92
N ARG A 13 0.19 -3.72 6.80
CA ARG A 13 1.57 -3.58 7.26
C ARG A 13 1.69 -3.87 8.75
N LYS A 14 0.82 -3.25 9.54
CA LYS A 14 0.85 -3.43 11.00
C LYS A 14 0.53 -4.87 11.38
N SER A 15 -0.41 -5.45 10.68
CA SER A 15 -0.80 -6.84 10.91
C SER A 15 0.36 -7.81 10.64
N ARG A 16 1.30 -7.44 9.77
CA ARG A 16 2.49 -8.23 9.50
C ARG A 16 3.67 -7.86 10.41
N GLY A 17 3.48 -6.90 11.29
CA GLY A 17 4.55 -6.47 12.18
C GLY A 17 5.65 -5.67 11.49
N LEU A 18 5.36 -5.09 10.34
CA LEU A 18 6.34 -4.31 9.59
C LEU A 18 6.29 -2.84 10.00
N THR A 19 7.46 -2.22 10.12
CA THR A 19 7.52 -0.78 10.30
C THR A 19 7.31 -0.10 8.96
N LEU A 20 6.94 1.19 9.00
CA LEU A 20 6.80 1.97 7.78
C LEU A 20 8.12 2.00 7.00
N ARG A 21 9.23 2.18 7.70
CA ARG A 21 10.55 2.19 7.07
C ARG A 21 10.88 0.84 6.45
N GLY A 22 10.52 -0.24 7.14
CA GLY A 22 10.77 -1.58 6.63
C GLY A 22 10.01 -1.84 5.35
N LEU A 23 8.74 -1.46 5.31
CA LEU A 23 7.95 -1.63 4.10
C LEU A 23 8.49 -0.77 2.96
N ALA A 24 8.86 0.47 3.25
CA ALA A 24 9.42 1.35 2.23
C ALA A 24 10.71 0.76 1.63
N ALA A 25 11.57 0.21 2.49
CA ALA A 25 12.81 -0.40 2.03
C ALA A 25 12.55 -1.60 1.12
N GLU A 26 11.60 -2.45 1.52
CA GLU A 26 11.24 -3.62 0.72
C GLU A 26 10.67 -3.20 -0.64
N LEU A 27 9.93 -2.11 -0.66
CA LEU A 27 9.29 -1.64 -1.88
C LEU A 27 10.22 -0.78 -2.74
N GLY A 28 11.37 -0.39 -2.19
CA GLY A 28 12.35 0.41 -2.93
C GLY A 28 11.99 1.88 -3.02
N ILE A 29 11.29 2.41 -2.04
CA ILE A 29 10.92 3.82 -2.01
C ILE A 29 11.37 4.43 -0.69
N VAL A 30 11.40 5.77 -0.64
CA VAL A 30 11.79 6.46 0.58
C VAL A 30 10.64 6.44 1.58
N PRO A 31 10.94 6.41 2.90
CA PRO A 31 9.88 6.35 3.92
C PRO A 31 8.89 7.52 3.85
N ALA A 32 9.35 8.71 3.50
CA ALA A 32 8.44 9.86 3.41
C ALA A 32 7.37 9.65 2.34
N TYR A 33 7.74 9.04 1.22
CA TYR A 33 6.80 8.73 0.15
C TYR A 33 5.80 7.66 0.63
N MET A 34 6.31 6.64 1.31
CA MET A 34 5.43 5.59 1.86
C MET A 34 4.44 6.18 2.86
N SER A 35 4.92 7.07 3.71
CA SER A 35 4.06 7.74 4.70
C SER A 35 2.95 8.52 4.01
N ASP A 36 3.29 9.25 2.94
CA ASP A 36 2.29 10.02 2.20
C ASP A 36 1.24 9.12 1.57
N ILE A 37 1.65 7.96 1.06
CA ILE A 37 0.70 7.01 0.50
C ILE A 37 -0.26 6.52 1.58
N GLU A 38 0.26 6.15 2.75
CA GLU A 38 -0.59 5.64 3.84
C GLU A 38 -1.54 6.68 4.38
N LYS A 39 -1.14 7.95 4.33
CA LYS A 39 -1.99 9.04 4.82
C LYS A 39 -3.00 9.54 3.79
N GLY A 40 -2.92 9.03 2.58
CA GLY A 40 -3.83 9.45 1.52
C GLY A 40 -3.42 10.76 0.86
N ASN A 41 -2.18 11.21 1.05
CA ASN A 41 -1.68 12.44 0.46
C ASN A 41 -1.07 12.23 -0.92
N ARG A 42 -1.02 10.98 -1.38
CA ARG A 42 -0.54 10.63 -2.70
C ARG A 42 -1.42 9.56 -3.29
N TYR A 43 -1.49 9.53 -4.61
CA TYR A 43 -2.19 8.44 -5.30
C TYR A 43 -1.47 7.13 -5.05
N PRO A 44 -2.18 6.00 -5.15
CA PRO A 44 -1.55 4.69 -5.08
C PRO A 44 -0.46 4.56 -6.13
N PRO A 45 0.58 3.75 -5.85
CA PRO A 45 1.66 3.56 -6.82
C PRO A 45 1.17 2.77 -8.03
N ASP A 46 2.07 2.59 -8.99
CA ASP A 46 1.72 1.91 -10.22
C ASP A 46 1.51 0.41 -9.99
N LYS A 47 1.06 -0.26 -11.04
CA LYS A 47 0.69 -1.66 -10.99
C LYS A 47 1.81 -2.56 -10.50
N ASP A 48 3.03 -2.31 -10.95
CA ASP A 48 4.17 -3.14 -10.55
C ASP A 48 4.41 -3.05 -9.05
N LYS A 49 4.33 -1.83 -8.50
CA LYS A 49 4.49 -1.63 -7.07
C LYS A 49 3.34 -2.26 -6.29
N LEU A 50 2.13 -2.25 -6.85
CA LEU A 50 1.00 -2.88 -6.19
C LEU A 50 1.20 -4.39 -6.09
N TYR A 51 1.71 -5.02 -7.13
CA TYR A 51 2.02 -6.46 -7.06
C TYR A 51 3.10 -6.73 -6.02
N GLU A 52 4.11 -5.86 -5.93
CA GLU A 52 5.13 -6.02 -4.90
C GLU A 52 4.56 -5.88 -3.51
N LEU A 53 3.67 -4.92 -3.31
CA LEU A 53 2.99 -4.76 -2.03
C LEU A 53 2.24 -6.02 -1.64
N ALA A 54 1.51 -6.61 -2.58
CA ALA A 54 0.78 -7.85 -2.31
C ALA A 54 1.73 -8.95 -1.85
N ARG A 55 2.88 -9.07 -2.48
CA ARG A 55 3.88 -10.07 -2.12
C ARG A 55 4.47 -9.80 -0.74
N ILE A 56 4.91 -8.57 -0.51
CA ILE A 56 5.56 -8.21 0.75
C ILE A 56 4.60 -8.37 1.92
N LEU A 57 3.36 -7.96 1.73
CA LEU A 57 2.34 -8.02 2.78
C LEU A 57 1.67 -9.40 2.86
N CYS A 58 2.05 -10.32 2.00
CA CYS A 58 1.50 -11.68 1.96
C CYS A 58 -0.02 -11.67 1.86
N LEU A 59 -0.55 -10.83 0.99
CA LEU A 59 -1.99 -10.71 0.82
C LEU A 59 -2.55 -11.96 0.13
N SER A 60 -3.73 -12.37 0.56
CA SER A 60 -4.47 -13.41 -0.14
C SER A 60 -4.94 -12.89 -1.48
N GLU A 61 -5.46 -13.78 -2.33
CA GLU A 61 -6.01 -13.37 -3.61
C GLU A 61 -7.13 -12.34 -3.42
N GLU A 62 -8.00 -12.62 -2.46
CA GLU A 62 -9.12 -11.73 -2.16
C GLU A 62 -8.63 -10.35 -1.68
N GLU A 63 -7.64 -10.36 -0.79
CA GLU A 63 -7.08 -9.10 -0.28
C GLU A 63 -6.38 -8.33 -1.39
N THR A 64 -5.69 -9.03 -2.28
CA THR A 64 -5.04 -8.40 -3.41
C THR A 64 -6.06 -7.73 -4.32
N ASN A 65 -7.18 -8.40 -4.59
CA ASN A 65 -8.25 -7.82 -5.39
C ASN A 65 -8.82 -6.58 -4.72
N THR A 66 -9.04 -6.64 -3.41
CA THR A 66 -9.52 -5.48 -2.65
C THR A 66 -8.54 -4.31 -2.78
N MET A 67 -7.25 -4.59 -2.66
CA MET A 67 -6.23 -3.56 -2.78
C MET A 67 -6.29 -2.88 -4.15
N PHE A 68 -6.40 -3.68 -5.22
CA PHE A 68 -6.47 -3.12 -6.56
C PHE A 68 -7.75 -2.31 -6.78
N ASP A 69 -8.87 -2.76 -6.21
CA ASP A 69 -10.11 -2.02 -6.30
C ASP A 69 -10.00 -0.66 -5.61
N LEU A 70 -9.39 -0.65 -4.43
CA LEU A 70 -9.21 0.61 -3.70
C LEU A 70 -8.28 1.55 -4.45
N ALA A 71 -7.22 1.00 -5.03
CA ALA A 71 -6.27 1.80 -5.81
C ALA A 71 -6.95 2.42 -7.02
N ALA A 72 -7.77 1.63 -7.71
CA ALA A 72 -8.49 2.13 -8.90
C ALA A 72 -9.44 3.26 -8.53
N GLY A 73 -10.12 3.13 -7.39
CA GLY A 73 -11.05 4.14 -6.95
C GLY A 73 -10.41 5.48 -6.62
N GLU A 74 -9.15 5.48 -6.26
CA GLU A 74 -8.45 6.72 -5.88
C GLU A 74 -7.72 7.39 -7.03
N LYS A 75 -7.66 6.75 -8.17
CA LYS A 75 -6.99 7.34 -9.33
C LYS A 75 -7.91 8.30 -10.09
N GLU A 76 -9.14 8.35 -9.72
CA GLU A 76 -10.08 9.30 -10.31
C GLU A 76 -9.72 10.74 -9.86
#